data_95910b5064c19a2c060668feadc06c35
#
_entry.id   95910b5064c19a2c060668feadc06c35
#
_cell.length_a   1.000
_cell.length_b   1.000
_cell.length_c   1.000
_cell.angle_alpha   90.00
_cell.angle_beta   90.00
_cell.angle_gamma   90.00
#
_symmetry.space_group_name_H-M   'P 1'
#
loop_
_entity.id
_entity.type
_entity.pdbx_description
1 polymer ?
#
loop_
_entity_poly.entity_id
_entity_poly.type
_entity_poly.pdbx_seq_one_letter_code
_entity_poly.pdbx_strand_id
1 'polypeptide(L)'
;MRLKNKVVLITASTRGIGLSCVKACEKEGALVYMAARNLERAQEIADGLGRVKCVYNDATKPDTFFSMIESVVNDAGRIDVLVNNFGTSNPGKDLDFAHTDPQVFLDTVNLNLRSVFMASQAAAKHMANNGGGSIVNISSVGGQVPDIS
;
A
#
# COMPACT_ATOMS: atom_id res chain seq x y z
N MET A 1 2.40 -21.24 -10.10
CA MET A 1 2.99 -20.00 -9.54
C MET A 1 2.92 -18.90 -10.59
N ARG A 2 1.86 -18.11 -10.53
CA ARG A 2 1.55 -17.04 -11.51
C ARG A 2 2.46 -15.82 -11.36
N LEU A 3 3.06 -15.62 -10.16
CA LEU A 3 3.90 -14.46 -9.85
C LEU A 3 5.38 -14.84 -9.66
N LYS A 4 5.80 -15.98 -10.20
CA LYS A 4 7.21 -16.42 -10.14
C LYS A 4 8.12 -15.32 -10.74
N ASN A 5 9.18 -14.96 -10.01
CA ASN A 5 10.14 -13.92 -10.36
C ASN A 5 9.55 -12.48 -10.44
N LYS A 6 8.36 -12.24 -9.91
CA LYS A 6 7.78 -10.91 -9.78
C LYS A 6 8.10 -10.29 -8.43
N VAL A 7 8.34 -9.00 -8.41
CA VAL A 7 8.52 -8.17 -7.22
C VAL A 7 7.25 -7.40 -6.96
N VAL A 8 6.63 -7.64 -5.82
CA VAL A 8 5.33 -7.09 -5.42
C VAL A 8 5.48 -6.27 -4.16
N LEU A 9 5.05 -5.02 -4.19
CA LEU A 9 5.00 -4.14 -3.02
C LEU A 9 3.55 -3.91 -2.62
N ILE A 10 3.24 -4.05 -1.33
CA ILE A 10 1.88 -3.90 -0.80
C ILE A 10 1.90 -2.92 0.38
N THR A 11 1.13 -1.83 0.28
CA THR A 11 1.06 -0.81 1.34
C THR A 11 0.11 -1.24 2.46
N ALA A 12 0.37 -0.80 3.70
CA ALA A 12 -0.43 -1.08 4.90
C ALA A 12 -0.74 -2.58 5.08
N SER A 13 0.26 -3.44 4.99
CA SER A 13 0.07 -4.87 4.75
C SER A 13 0.32 -5.78 5.97
N THR A 14 0.36 -5.24 7.19
CA THR A 14 0.56 -6.05 8.42
C THR A 14 -0.72 -6.68 8.98
N ARG A 15 -1.88 -6.43 8.36
CA ARG A 15 -3.17 -6.99 8.80
C ARG A 15 -4.21 -6.97 7.66
N GLY A 16 -5.36 -7.60 7.90
CA GLY A 16 -6.55 -7.52 7.04
C GLY A 16 -6.27 -7.89 5.58
N ILE A 17 -6.83 -7.10 4.66
CA ILE A 17 -6.72 -7.32 3.21
C ILE A 17 -5.26 -7.29 2.76
N GLY A 18 -4.48 -6.30 3.23
CA GLY A 18 -3.06 -6.19 2.86
C GLY A 18 -2.26 -7.43 3.22
N LEU A 19 -2.41 -7.97 4.43
CA LEU A 19 -1.73 -9.21 4.84
C LEU A 19 -2.20 -10.43 4.03
N SER A 20 -3.49 -10.50 3.70
CA SER A 20 -4.01 -11.55 2.84
C SER A 20 -3.41 -11.49 1.44
N CYS A 21 -3.24 -10.28 0.88
CA CYS A 21 -2.55 -10.08 -0.39
C CYS A 21 -1.07 -10.51 -0.32
N VAL A 22 -0.36 -10.19 0.78
CA VAL A 22 1.03 -10.64 1.01
C VAL A 22 1.12 -12.15 0.89
N LYS A 23 0.31 -12.87 1.68
CA LYS A 23 0.30 -14.33 1.70
C LYS A 23 -0.07 -14.94 0.34
N ALA A 24 -1.04 -14.34 -0.35
CA ALA A 24 -1.47 -14.82 -1.65
C ALA A 24 -0.39 -14.63 -2.73
N CYS A 25 0.27 -13.46 -2.76
CA CYS A 25 1.34 -13.18 -3.71
C CYS A 25 2.58 -14.04 -3.44
N GLU A 26 2.96 -14.22 -2.18
CA GLU A 26 4.07 -15.10 -1.78
C GLU A 26 3.81 -16.54 -2.20
N LYS A 27 2.63 -17.08 -1.94
CA LYS A 27 2.21 -18.43 -2.35
C LYS A 27 2.28 -18.63 -3.87
N GLU A 28 2.06 -17.57 -4.65
CA GLU A 28 2.19 -17.57 -6.12
C GLU A 28 3.62 -17.33 -6.61
N GLY A 29 4.60 -17.28 -5.70
CA GLY A 29 6.03 -17.26 -6.00
C GLY A 29 6.66 -15.87 -6.17
N ALA A 30 5.97 -14.82 -5.77
CA ALA A 30 6.51 -13.47 -5.76
C ALA A 30 7.58 -13.28 -4.66
N LEU A 31 8.50 -12.35 -4.88
CA LEU A 31 9.20 -11.65 -3.82
C LEU A 31 8.29 -10.50 -3.37
N VAL A 32 7.83 -10.54 -2.12
CA VAL A 32 6.86 -9.56 -1.62
C VAL A 32 7.51 -8.60 -0.64
N TYR A 33 7.27 -7.31 -0.83
CA TYR A 33 7.63 -6.27 0.13
C TYR A 33 6.39 -5.81 0.88
N MET A 34 6.43 -6.00 2.19
CA MET A 34 5.40 -5.56 3.13
C MET A 34 5.74 -4.16 3.62
N ALA A 35 4.96 -3.15 3.18
CA ALA A 35 5.16 -1.80 3.66
C ALA A 35 4.35 -1.52 4.94
N ALA A 36 5.04 -1.01 5.96
CA ALA A 36 4.46 -0.79 7.29
C ALA A 36 5.13 0.36 8.05
N ARG A 37 4.39 0.97 8.98
CA ARG A 37 4.92 1.97 9.92
C ARG A 37 5.75 1.32 11.04
N ASN A 38 5.31 0.17 11.51
CA ASN A 38 6.01 -0.61 12.52
C ASN A 38 6.73 -1.77 11.84
N LEU A 39 8.05 -1.60 11.63
CA LEU A 39 8.88 -2.59 10.98
C LEU A 39 9.12 -3.83 11.84
N GLU A 40 9.19 -3.70 13.16
CA GLU A 40 9.34 -4.82 14.08
C GLU A 40 8.15 -5.78 13.94
N ARG A 41 6.94 -5.25 14.01
CA ARG A 41 5.72 -6.03 13.78
C ARG A 41 5.63 -6.62 12.38
N ALA A 42 6.09 -5.91 11.36
CA ALA A 42 6.13 -6.42 9.99
C ALA A 42 7.12 -7.58 9.87
N GLN A 43 8.29 -7.47 10.51
CA GLN A 43 9.32 -8.50 10.50
C GLN A 43 8.87 -9.77 11.21
N GLU A 44 8.22 -9.68 12.37
CA GLU A 44 7.62 -10.85 13.04
C GLU A 44 6.68 -11.65 12.12
N ILE A 45 5.91 -10.94 11.28
CA ILE A 45 5.01 -11.58 10.31
C ILE A 45 5.81 -12.19 9.15
N ALA A 46 6.79 -11.46 8.63
CA ALA A 46 7.61 -11.87 7.51
C ALA A 46 8.46 -13.12 7.84
N ASP A 47 8.95 -13.25 9.07
CA ASP A 47 9.73 -14.41 9.54
C ASP A 47 8.96 -15.74 9.45
N GLY A 48 7.63 -15.67 9.48
CA GLY A 48 6.75 -16.82 9.25
C GLY A 48 6.43 -17.10 7.78
N LEU A 49 7.02 -16.33 6.84
CA LEU A 49 6.76 -16.41 5.40
C LEU A 49 8.08 -16.56 4.63
N GLY A 50 8.07 -17.29 3.51
CA GLY A 50 9.33 -17.69 2.85
C GLY A 50 10.00 -16.57 2.04
N ARG A 51 9.22 -15.72 1.36
CA ARG A 51 9.72 -14.72 0.40
C ARG A 51 9.13 -13.34 0.63
N VAL A 52 9.12 -12.91 1.89
CA VAL A 52 8.59 -11.61 2.29
C VAL A 52 9.70 -10.80 2.95
N LYS A 53 9.82 -9.54 2.56
CA LYS A 53 10.69 -8.52 3.16
C LYS A 53 9.85 -7.36 3.65
N CYS A 54 10.41 -6.53 4.52
CA CYS A 54 9.73 -5.38 5.09
C CYS A 54 10.36 -4.07 4.60
N VAL A 55 9.52 -3.05 4.40
CA VAL A 55 9.96 -1.71 4.05
C VAL A 55 9.15 -0.67 4.83
N TYR A 56 9.80 0.41 5.23
CA TYR A 56 9.13 1.45 6.00
C TYR A 56 8.25 2.32 5.11
N ASN A 57 7.00 2.53 5.55
CA ASN A 57 6.11 3.53 4.99
C ASN A 57 5.15 4.05 6.06
N ASP A 58 5.04 5.37 6.14
CA ASP A 58 4.08 6.07 7.01
C ASP A 58 3.30 7.07 6.15
N ALA A 59 2.00 6.84 5.97
CA ALA A 59 1.15 7.68 5.14
C ALA A 59 1.03 9.13 5.63
N THR A 60 1.34 9.39 6.90
CA THR A 60 1.40 10.76 7.45
C THR A 60 2.69 11.50 7.05
N LYS A 61 3.68 10.79 6.52
CA LYS A 61 4.99 11.31 6.10
C LYS A 61 5.17 11.11 4.60
N PRO A 62 4.85 12.12 3.77
CA PRO A 62 4.80 11.98 2.31
C PRO A 62 6.09 11.45 1.67
N ASP A 63 7.25 11.84 2.16
CA ASP A 63 8.55 11.42 1.60
C ASP A 63 8.77 9.91 1.69
N THR A 64 8.05 9.23 2.62
CA THR A 64 8.19 7.78 2.79
C THR A 64 7.63 6.99 1.62
N PHE A 65 6.77 7.57 0.77
CA PHE A 65 6.29 6.88 -0.42
C PHE A 65 7.36 6.73 -1.49
N PHE A 66 8.19 7.75 -1.68
CA PHE A 66 9.32 7.68 -2.60
C PHE A 66 10.42 6.79 -2.05
N SER A 67 10.83 6.99 -0.80
CA SER A 67 11.90 6.19 -0.18
C SER A 67 11.55 4.71 -0.07
N MET A 68 10.28 4.36 0.14
CA MET A 68 9.78 2.99 0.10
C MET A 68 10.02 2.33 -1.26
N ILE A 69 9.63 2.99 -2.35
CA ILE A 69 9.82 2.48 -3.71
C ILE A 69 11.31 2.35 -4.05
N GLU A 70 12.12 3.39 -3.74
CA GLU A 70 13.56 3.35 -3.94
C GLU A 70 14.23 2.19 -3.18
N SER A 71 13.80 1.95 -1.93
CA SER A 71 14.30 0.83 -1.14
C SER A 71 14.02 -0.53 -1.80
N VAL A 72 12.81 -0.71 -2.34
CA VAL A 72 12.45 -1.95 -3.06
C VAL A 72 13.28 -2.11 -4.32
N VAL A 73 13.41 -1.04 -5.11
CA VAL A 73 14.17 -1.10 -6.37
C VAL A 73 15.66 -1.31 -6.13
N ASN A 74 16.24 -0.67 -5.12
CA ASN A 74 17.65 -0.84 -4.76
C ASN A 74 17.95 -2.27 -4.28
N ASP A 75 17.04 -2.91 -3.56
CA ASP A 75 17.22 -4.27 -3.04
C ASP A 75 16.89 -5.36 -4.08
N ALA A 76 15.83 -5.19 -4.87
CA ALA A 76 15.35 -6.21 -5.81
C ALA A 76 15.68 -5.93 -7.28
N GLY A 77 16.21 -4.75 -7.61
CA GLY A 77 16.53 -4.32 -8.96
C GLY A 77 15.30 -3.90 -9.80
N ARG A 78 14.09 -4.11 -9.30
CA ARG A 78 12.83 -3.84 -10.02
C ARG A 78 11.62 -3.77 -9.10
N ILE A 79 10.52 -3.26 -9.63
CA ILE A 79 9.18 -3.42 -9.08
C ILE A 79 8.22 -3.77 -10.21
N ASP A 80 7.49 -4.89 -10.08
CA ASP A 80 6.53 -5.36 -11.09
C ASP A 80 5.09 -5.03 -10.74
N VAL A 81 4.76 -5.04 -9.44
CA VAL A 81 3.39 -4.81 -8.97
C VAL A 81 3.42 -3.92 -7.73
N LEU A 82 2.60 -2.87 -7.76
CA LEU A 82 2.26 -2.08 -6.58
C LEU A 82 0.79 -2.34 -6.21
N VAL A 83 0.52 -2.71 -4.95
CA VAL A 83 -0.83 -2.79 -4.40
C VAL A 83 -1.00 -1.66 -3.39
N ASN A 84 -1.76 -0.64 -3.78
CA ASN A 84 -2.18 0.44 -2.90
C ASN A 84 -3.36 -0.05 -2.05
N ASN A 85 -3.05 -0.54 -0.86
CA ASN A 85 -4.02 -1.04 0.10
C ASN A 85 -4.23 -0.08 1.29
N PHE A 86 -3.39 0.95 1.42
CA PHE A 86 -3.58 1.93 2.47
C PHE A 86 -4.91 2.65 2.29
N GLY A 87 -5.67 2.75 3.37
CA GLY A 87 -6.87 3.55 3.49
C GLY A 87 -7.22 3.70 4.97
N THR A 88 -7.71 4.88 5.34
CA THR A 88 -8.11 5.18 6.71
C THR A 88 -9.19 6.23 6.73
N SER A 89 -10.01 6.20 7.78
CA SER A 89 -10.93 7.25 8.20
C SER A 89 -10.77 7.48 9.71
N ASN A 90 -11.37 8.53 10.21
CA ASN A 90 -11.46 8.79 11.64
C ASN A 90 -12.95 8.84 12.05
N PRO A 91 -13.55 7.68 12.42
CA PRO A 91 -14.99 7.62 12.71
C PRO A 91 -15.47 8.57 13.80
N GLY A 92 -14.57 9.05 14.66
CA GLY A 92 -14.90 10.05 15.67
C GLY A 92 -14.94 11.50 15.16
N LYS A 93 -14.52 11.73 13.91
CA LYS A 93 -14.46 13.06 13.29
C LYS A 93 -15.09 13.09 11.89
N ASP A 94 -14.97 12.00 11.13
CA ASP A 94 -15.67 11.79 9.86
C ASP A 94 -17.13 11.45 10.18
N LEU A 95 -17.94 12.47 10.34
CA LEU A 95 -19.37 12.37 10.66
C LEU A 95 -20.20 12.35 9.37
N ASP A 96 -21.48 12.65 9.47
CA ASP A 96 -22.34 12.85 8.30
C ASP A 96 -21.99 14.16 7.56
N PHE A 97 -22.58 14.33 6.38
CA PHE A 97 -22.31 15.47 5.50
C PHE A 97 -22.57 16.84 6.16
N ALA A 98 -23.54 16.91 7.07
CA ALA A 98 -23.92 18.18 7.71
C ALA A 98 -22.99 18.54 8.89
N HIS A 99 -22.32 17.58 9.48
CA HIS A 99 -21.60 17.74 10.74
C HIS A 99 -20.09 17.52 10.65
N THR A 100 -19.59 16.96 9.54
CA THR A 100 -18.14 16.81 9.34
C THR A 100 -17.48 18.17 9.16
N ASP A 101 -16.46 18.45 9.96
CA ASP A 101 -15.62 19.63 9.77
C ASP A 101 -14.92 19.57 8.40
N PRO A 102 -15.00 20.66 7.59
CA PRO A 102 -14.35 20.68 6.26
C PRO A 102 -12.86 20.36 6.28
N GLN A 103 -12.14 20.70 7.35
CA GLN A 103 -10.71 20.38 7.46
C GLN A 103 -10.50 18.88 7.67
N VAL A 104 -11.34 18.22 8.47
CA VAL A 104 -11.30 16.76 8.64
C VAL A 104 -11.56 16.05 7.31
N PHE A 105 -12.52 16.51 6.53
CA PHE A 105 -12.77 16.01 5.18
C PHE A 105 -11.53 16.14 4.28
N LEU A 106 -10.93 17.34 4.22
CA LEU A 106 -9.72 17.60 3.42
C LEU A 106 -8.53 16.75 3.89
N ASP A 107 -8.34 16.59 5.19
CA ASP A 107 -7.28 15.77 5.75
C ASP A 107 -7.46 14.30 5.37
N THR A 108 -8.69 13.78 5.44
CA THR A 108 -9.02 12.41 5.06
C THR A 108 -8.79 12.17 3.57
N VAL A 109 -9.27 13.07 2.71
CA VAL A 109 -9.03 13.02 1.26
C VAL A 109 -7.52 13.08 0.95
N ASN A 110 -6.83 14.04 1.55
CA ASN A 110 -5.39 14.23 1.35
C ASN A 110 -4.61 12.99 1.78
N LEU A 111 -4.92 12.40 2.93
CA LEU A 111 -4.22 11.23 3.45
C LEU A 111 -4.44 10.00 2.55
N ASN A 112 -5.67 9.75 2.12
CA ASN A 112 -5.99 8.57 1.31
C ASN A 112 -5.60 8.73 -0.16
N LEU A 113 -5.97 9.83 -0.81
CA LEU A 113 -5.75 10.03 -2.24
C LEU A 113 -4.29 10.35 -2.56
N ARG A 114 -3.64 11.22 -1.76
CA ARG A 114 -2.21 11.54 -1.93
C ARG A 114 -1.34 10.30 -1.80
N SER A 115 -1.64 9.40 -0.87
CA SER A 115 -0.91 8.15 -0.67
C SER A 115 -0.88 7.31 -1.94
N VAL A 116 -2.04 7.10 -2.55
CA VAL A 116 -2.18 6.36 -3.81
C VAL A 116 -1.43 7.06 -4.94
N PHE A 117 -1.58 8.37 -5.07
CA PHE A 117 -0.93 9.15 -6.12
C PHE A 117 0.60 9.07 -6.02
N MET A 118 1.18 9.36 -4.85
CA MET A 118 2.63 9.41 -4.66
C MET A 118 3.29 8.05 -4.84
N ALA A 119 2.73 6.99 -4.24
CA ALA A 119 3.23 5.64 -4.42
C ALA A 119 3.16 5.19 -5.89
N SER A 120 2.03 5.47 -6.56
CA SER A 120 1.84 5.13 -7.97
C SER A 120 2.79 5.90 -8.88
N GLN A 121 2.99 7.20 -8.64
CA GLN A 121 3.90 8.03 -9.42
C GLN A 121 5.35 7.53 -9.30
N ALA A 122 5.80 7.20 -8.09
CA ALA A 122 7.13 6.67 -7.86
C ALA A 122 7.32 5.30 -8.53
N ALA A 123 6.38 4.37 -8.33
CA ALA A 123 6.44 3.04 -8.92
C ALA A 123 6.39 3.07 -10.46
N ALA A 124 5.52 3.90 -11.04
CA ALA A 124 5.34 3.99 -12.49
C ALA A 124 6.63 4.41 -13.23
N LYS A 125 7.44 5.29 -12.64
CA LYS A 125 8.74 5.70 -13.20
C LYS A 125 9.68 4.50 -13.36
N HIS A 126 9.79 3.65 -12.33
CA HIS A 126 10.62 2.46 -12.39
C HIS A 126 10.03 1.39 -13.31
N MET A 127 8.72 1.18 -13.27
CA MET A 127 8.02 0.23 -14.14
C MET A 127 8.21 0.57 -15.61
N ALA A 128 8.09 1.84 -16.00
CA ALA A 128 8.28 2.29 -17.38
C ALA A 128 9.68 1.96 -17.91
N ASN A 129 10.70 2.05 -17.07
CA ASN A 129 12.10 1.76 -17.43
C ASN A 129 12.42 0.25 -17.43
N ASN A 130 11.56 -0.58 -16.86
CA ASN A 130 11.78 -2.03 -16.69
C ASN A 130 10.78 -2.90 -17.47
N GLY A 131 10.22 -2.38 -18.56
CA GLY A 131 9.32 -3.16 -19.43
C GLY A 131 7.87 -3.22 -18.96
N GLY A 132 7.47 -2.33 -18.06
CA GLY A 132 6.10 -2.23 -17.56
C GLY A 132 5.89 -2.79 -16.17
N GLY A 133 4.64 -2.70 -15.69
CA GLY A 133 4.22 -3.18 -14.38
C GLY A 133 2.70 -3.06 -14.22
N SER A 134 2.21 -3.42 -13.03
CA SER A 134 0.80 -3.30 -12.68
C SER A 134 0.61 -2.51 -11.39
N ILE A 135 -0.36 -1.61 -11.36
CA ILE A 135 -0.79 -0.90 -10.16
C ILE A 135 -2.21 -1.31 -9.84
N VAL A 136 -2.43 -1.83 -8.64
CA VAL A 136 -3.73 -2.27 -8.13
C VAL A 136 -4.13 -1.35 -6.99
N ASN A 137 -5.28 -0.70 -7.12
CA ASN A 137 -5.84 0.15 -6.06
C ASN A 137 -6.99 -0.58 -5.37
N ILE A 138 -6.85 -0.80 -4.06
CA ILE A 138 -7.93 -1.35 -3.24
C ILE A 138 -8.87 -0.19 -2.90
N SER A 139 -10.07 -0.25 -3.44
CA SER A 139 -11.14 0.70 -3.22
C SER A 139 -12.20 0.14 -2.27
N SER A 140 -13.26 0.88 -2.05
CA SER A 140 -14.37 0.47 -1.20
C SER A 140 -15.69 0.60 -1.94
N VAL A 141 -16.63 -0.28 -1.63
CA VAL A 141 -18.04 -0.16 -2.04
C VAL A 141 -18.66 1.16 -1.54
N GLY A 142 -18.18 1.71 -0.42
CA GLY A 142 -18.58 3.03 0.09
C GLY A 142 -18.32 4.19 -0.87
N GLY A 143 -17.44 4.01 -1.88
CA GLY A 143 -17.25 4.98 -2.97
C GLY A 143 -18.34 4.92 -4.06
N GLN A 144 -19.21 3.92 -4.04
CA GLN A 144 -20.27 3.69 -5.03
C GLN A 144 -21.67 3.74 -4.44
N VAL A 145 -21.79 3.37 -3.17
CA VAL A 145 -23.08 3.32 -2.45
C VAL A 145 -22.96 4.22 -1.23
N PRO A 146 -23.89 5.15 -1.01
CA PRO A 146 -23.89 5.96 0.21
C PRO A 146 -23.92 5.06 1.46
N ASP A 147 -23.02 5.33 2.37
CA ASP A 147 -23.05 4.71 3.68
C ASP A 147 -24.18 5.38 4.51
N ILE A 148 -25.12 4.58 4.95
CA ILE A 148 -26.28 5.01 5.75
C ILE A 148 -26.14 4.59 7.22
N SER A 149 -24.90 4.28 7.66
CA SER A 149 -24.60 3.98 9.06
C SER A 149 -24.55 5.21 9.95
#